data_48030c0a3c5ebcb10875d659f5dbda4c
#
_entry.id   48030c0a3c5ebcb10875d659f5dbda4c
#
_cell.length_a   1.000
_cell.length_b   1.000
_cell.length_c   1.000
_cell.angle_alpha   90.00
_cell.angle_beta   90.00
_cell.angle_gamma   90.00
#
_symmetry.space_group_name_H-M   'P 1'
#
loop_
_entity.id
_entity.type
_entity.pdbx_description
1 polymer ?
#
loop_
_entity_poly.entity_id
_entity_poly.type
_entity_poly.pdbx_seq_one_letter_code
_entity_poly.pdbx_strand_id
1 'polypeptide(L)'
;LANIKLNVPPGTRYISRHRSVSAKPIQDIFSYVNKRFQQLQKEDPEKLKDVQFLKENFAFTGELFLGHLRYGTFGKNNIENCHPFLRQNNWMTRNLVVAGNFNLTNVDELFGLLLDIGQHPKEKTDTVTVIEKIGHFLDQENQYLFDKYDNKGYSNKEISGLIADNMDLQRILVNSAETWDGGYAMAGLVGHGDAFVLRD
;
A
#
# COMPACT_ATOMS: atom_id res chain seq x y z
N LEU A 1 -10.49 2.97 2.08
CA LEU A 1 -9.72 2.90 3.33
C LEU A 1 -8.77 1.71 3.28
N ALA A 2 -7.51 1.92 3.63
CA ALA A 2 -6.53 0.88 3.92
C ALA A 2 -5.96 1.07 5.32
N ASN A 3 -5.42 -0.02 5.88
CA ASN A 3 -4.80 -0.05 7.19
C ASN A 3 -3.64 -1.03 7.19
N ILE A 4 -2.54 -0.66 7.84
CA ILE A 4 -1.38 -1.54 8.08
C ILE A 4 -1.20 -1.72 9.59
N LYS A 5 -1.01 -2.97 9.99
CA LYS A 5 -0.66 -3.37 11.37
C LYS A 5 0.84 -3.54 11.46
N LEU A 6 1.43 -2.93 12.46
CA LEU A 6 2.84 -3.08 12.78
C LEU A 6 3.04 -4.16 13.84
N ASN A 7 4.22 -4.78 13.85
CA ASN A 7 4.62 -5.73 14.89
C ASN A 7 3.64 -6.90 15.11
N VAL A 8 3.17 -7.49 14.01
CA VAL A 8 2.36 -8.71 14.05
C VAL A 8 3.17 -9.93 13.60
N PRO A 9 2.90 -11.12 14.15
CA PRO A 9 3.62 -12.33 13.78
C PRO A 9 3.33 -12.75 12.34
N PRO A 10 4.28 -13.44 11.67
CA PRO A 10 4.04 -14.06 10.38
C PRO A 10 2.79 -14.95 10.39
N GLY A 11 2.02 -14.91 9.29
CA GLY A 11 0.72 -15.60 9.22
C GLY A 11 -0.47 -14.71 9.61
N THR A 12 -0.24 -13.56 10.23
CA THR A 12 -1.27 -12.56 10.50
C THR A 12 -1.49 -11.67 9.27
N ARG A 13 -2.75 -11.46 8.91
CA ARG A 13 -3.10 -10.50 7.86
C ARG A 13 -2.86 -9.08 8.35
N TYR A 14 -1.77 -8.45 7.92
CA TYR A 14 -1.35 -7.13 8.40
C TYR A 14 -1.81 -5.96 7.51
N ILE A 15 -2.20 -6.20 6.25
CA ILE A 15 -2.79 -5.19 5.37
C ILE A 15 -4.28 -5.47 5.21
N SER A 16 -5.10 -4.49 5.53
CA SER A 16 -6.54 -4.49 5.30
C SER A 16 -6.91 -3.38 4.34
N ARG A 17 -7.81 -3.66 3.38
CA ARG A 17 -8.31 -2.66 2.45
C ARG A 17 -9.81 -2.90 2.20
N HIS A 18 -10.59 -1.81 2.25
CA HIS A 18 -11.98 -1.80 1.85
C HIS A 18 -12.27 -0.59 0.97
N ARG A 19 -13.03 -0.78 -0.10
CA ARG A 19 -13.41 0.24 -1.07
C ARG A 19 -14.92 0.19 -1.26
N SER A 20 -15.54 1.32 -1.55
CA SER A 20 -16.99 1.40 -1.79
C SER A 20 -17.29 2.37 -2.92
N VAL A 21 -18.26 2.01 -3.76
CA VAL A 21 -18.87 2.84 -4.80
C VAL A 21 -20.34 3.15 -4.49
N SER A 22 -20.78 2.89 -3.26
CA SER A 22 -22.15 3.15 -2.82
C SER A 22 -22.46 4.66 -2.79
N ALA A 23 -23.73 5.02 -2.70
CA ALA A 23 -24.14 6.42 -2.53
C ALA A 23 -23.67 7.05 -1.20
N LYS A 24 -23.31 6.21 -0.20
CA LYS A 24 -22.79 6.63 1.11
C LYS A 24 -21.51 5.89 1.47
N PRO A 25 -20.40 6.11 0.73
CA PRO A 25 -19.22 5.27 0.82
C PRO A 25 -18.55 5.31 2.20
N ILE A 26 -18.57 6.44 2.89
CA ILE A 26 -18.02 6.57 4.26
C ILE A 26 -18.81 5.69 5.22
N GLN A 27 -20.14 5.80 5.18
CA GLN A 27 -21.01 5.00 6.06
C GLN A 27 -20.84 3.50 5.79
N ASP A 28 -20.76 3.11 4.52
CA ASP A 28 -20.57 1.73 4.09
C ASP A 28 -19.24 1.16 4.64
N ILE A 29 -18.13 1.88 4.46
CA ILE A 29 -16.81 1.47 4.95
C ILE A 29 -16.81 1.32 6.48
N PHE A 30 -17.32 2.30 7.22
CA PHE A 30 -17.32 2.22 8.68
C PHE A 30 -18.32 1.18 9.21
N SER A 31 -19.45 0.96 8.55
CA SER A 31 -20.35 -0.13 8.88
C SER A 31 -19.69 -1.50 8.68
N TYR A 32 -18.96 -1.68 7.58
CA TYR A 32 -18.17 -2.89 7.33
C TYR A 32 -17.12 -3.12 8.41
N VAL A 33 -16.34 -2.10 8.77
CA VAL A 33 -15.31 -2.20 9.81
C VAL A 33 -15.94 -2.54 11.15
N ASN A 34 -16.98 -1.83 11.55
CA ASN A 34 -17.60 -1.95 12.88
C ASN A 34 -18.38 -3.24 13.08
N LYS A 35 -18.89 -3.87 12.02
CA LYS A 35 -19.75 -5.05 12.13
C LYS A 35 -19.15 -6.17 12.98
N ARG A 36 -17.86 -6.47 12.79
CA ARG A 36 -17.16 -7.53 13.56
C ARG A 36 -16.93 -7.11 15.01
N PHE A 37 -16.63 -5.83 15.27
CA PHE A 37 -16.48 -5.32 16.64
C PHE A 37 -17.79 -5.36 17.41
N GLN A 38 -18.90 -5.00 16.77
CA GLN A 38 -20.22 -5.08 17.38
C GLN A 38 -20.62 -6.53 17.70
N GLN A 39 -20.22 -7.48 16.87
CA GLN A 39 -20.42 -8.89 17.14
C GLN A 39 -19.58 -9.34 18.34
N LEU A 40 -18.29 -9.04 18.36
CA LEU A 40 -17.40 -9.38 19.49
C LEU A 40 -17.89 -8.77 20.80
N GLN A 41 -18.39 -7.53 20.76
CA GLN A 41 -18.94 -6.88 21.96
C GLN A 41 -20.13 -7.64 22.57
N LYS A 42 -20.91 -8.34 21.75
CA LYS A 42 -22.03 -9.17 22.22
C LYS A 42 -21.59 -10.53 22.71
N GLU A 43 -20.58 -11.13 22.06
CA GLU A 43 -20.12 -12.50 22.33
C GLU A 43 -19.12 -12.55 23.48
N ASP A 44 -18.15 -11.66 23.49
CA ASP A 44 -17.05 -11.62 24.48
C ASP A 44 -16.49 -10.18 24.60
N PRO A 45 -17.13 -9.32 25.41
CA PRO A 45 -16.70 -7.92 25.57
C PRO A 45 -15.27 -7.76 26.10
N GLU A 46 -14.77 -8.72 26.86
CA GLU A 46 -13.41 -8.62 27.46
C GLU A 46 -12.32 -8.71 26.40
N LYS A 47 -12.55 -9.45 25.31
CA LYS A 47 -11.62 -9.50 24.18
C LYS A 47 -11.47 -8.18 23.42
N LEU A 48 -12.40 -7.25 23.56
CA LEU A 48 -12.23 -5.90 23.01
C LEU A 48 -11.12 -5.09 23.70
N LYS A 49 -10.72 -5.52 24.90
CA LYS A 49 -9.62 -4.89 25.68
C LYS A 49 -8.26 -5.50 25.35
N ASP A 50 -8.25 -6.65 24.70
CA ASP A 50 -7.02 -7.37 24.33
C ASP A 50 -6.54 -6.87 22.96
N VAL A 51 -5.58 -5.94 22.98
CA VAL A 51 -5.01 -5.31 21.79
C VAL A 51 -4.33 -6.34 20.88
N GLN A 52 -3.62 -7.30 21.46
CA GLN A 52 -2.91 -8.32 20.68
C GLN A 52 -3.91 -9.26 19.98
N PHE A 53 -4.93 -9.71 20.67
CA PHE A 53 -6.00 -10.50 20.08
C PHE A 53 -6.67 -9.77 18.93
N LEU A 54 -6.99 -8.47 19.11
CA LEU A 54 -7.61 -7.66 18.06
C LEU A 54 -6.68 -7.51 16.85
N LYS A 55 -5.41 -7.23 17.06
CA LYS A 55 -4.42 -7.11 15.98
C LYS A 55 -4.28 -8.40 15.18
N GLU A 56 -4.30 -9.54 15.82
CA GLU A 56 -4.16 -10.83 15.15
C GLU A 56 -5.44 -11.26 14.40
N ASN A 57 -6.61 -10.95 14.94
CA ASN A 57 -7.87 -11.52 14.47
C ASN A 57 -8.80 -10.56 13.73
N PHE A 58 -8.62 -9.25 13.87
CA PHE A 58 -9.53 -8.25 13.29
C PHE A 58 -8.85 -7.40 12.23
N ALA A 59 -9.56 -7.12 11.14
CA ALA A 59 -9.13 -6.15 10.13
C ALA A 59 -9.27 -4.72 10.69
N PHE A 60 -8.47 -3.79 10.18
CA PHE A 60 -8.50 -2.37 10.54
C PHE A 60 -8.19 -2.08 12.02
N THR A 61 -7.29 -2.86 12.62
CA THR A 61 -6.79 -2.68 13.99
C THR A 61 -5.31 -2.28 14.04
N GLY A 62 -4.77 -1.82 12.93
CA GLY A 62 -3.37 -1.41 12.84
C GLY A 62 -3.17 0.08 13.12
N GLU A 63 -1.93 0.47 13.15
CA GLU A 63 -1.47 1.81 13.51
C GLU A 63 -1.56 2.81 12.35
N LEU A 64 -1.39 2.34 11.11
CA LEU A 64 -1.36 3.22 9.94
C LEU A 64 -2.65 3.10 9.13
N PHE A 65 -3.22 4.23 8.80
CA PHE A 65 -4.43 4.33 7.98
C PHE A 65 -4.19 5.24 6.77
N LEU A 66 -4.69 4.81 5.62
CA LEU A 66 -4.75 5.62 4.41
C LEU A 66 -6.18 5.64 3.87
N GLY A 67 -6.81 6.80 3.89
CA GLY A 67 -8.15 7.03 3.36
C GLY A 67 -8.12 7.95 2.14
N HIS A 68 -9.04 7.73 1.20
CA HIS A 68 -9.20 8.59 0.05
C HIS A 68 -10.68 8.71 -0.34
N LEU A 69 -11.13 9.92 -0.60
CA LEU A 69 -12.45 10.22 -1.15
C LEU A 69 -12.27 10.71 -2.58
N ARG A 70 -12.98 10.09 -3.52
CA ARG A 70 -12.94 10.45 -4.94
C ARG A 70 -14.32 10.91 -5.41
N TYR A 71 -14.36 12.03 -6.09
CA TYR A 71 -15.53 12.40 -6.87
C TYR A 71 -15.52 11.62 -8.19
N GLY A 72 -16.64 10.99 -8.55
CA GLY A 72 -16.82 10.32 -9.83
C GLY A 72 -17.04 11.36 -10.93
N THR A 73 -15.97 11.91 -11.50
CA THR A 73 -16.09 13.01 -12.49
C THR A 73 -16.30 12.53 -13.92
N PHE A 74 -15.75 11.39 -14.31
CA PHE A 74 -15.97 10.81 -15.65
C PHE A 74 -15.67 9.30 -15.62
N GLY A 75 -16.56 8.51 -16.20
CA GLY A 75 -16.40 7.07 -16.33
C GLY A 75 -17.26 6.27 -15.36
N LYS A 76 -17.42 5.00 -15.65
CA LYS A 76 -18.21 4.07 -14.84
C LYS A 76 -17.67 4.03 -13.41
N ASN A 77 -18.53 4.18 -12.42
CA ASN A 77 -18.21 3.95 -11.00
C ASN A 77 -17.79 2.48 -10.84
N ASN A 78 -16.50 2.21 -11.09
CA ASN A 78 -15.92 0.88 -10.97
C ASN A 78 -15.11 0.82 -9.67
N ILE A 79 -15.33 -0.23 -8.89
CA ILE A 79 -14.60 -0.50 -7.66
C ILE A 79 -13.08 -0.65 -7.91
N GLU A 80 -12.69 -1.11 -9.09
CA GLU A 80 -11.27 -1.28 -9.44
C GLU A 80 -10.52 0.06 -9.55
N ASN A 81 -11.23 1.14 -9.87
CA ASN A 81 -10.66 2.49 -9.92
C ASN A 81 -10.69 3.22 -8.57
N CYS A 82 -11.18 2.59 -7.51
CA CYS A 82 -11.25 3.19 -6.18
C CYS A 82 -9.93 3.06 -5.42
N HIS A 83 -9.46 4.18 -4.90
CA HIS A 83 -8.33 4.21 -3.98
C HIS A 83 -8.71 3.70 -2.56
N PRO A 84 -7.72 3.24 -1.77
CA PRO A 84 -6.30 3.07 -2.10
C PRO A 84 -6.05 1.87 -3.02
N PHE A 85 -5.02 1.99 -3.85
CA PHE A 85 -4.46 0.87 -4.60
C PHE A 85 -3.48 0.09 -3.73
N LEU A 86 -3.33 -1.19 -4.01
CA LEU A 86 -2.48 -2.10 -3.24
C LEU A 86 -1.66 -2.97 -4.20
N ARG A 87 -0.34 -2.89 -4.07
CA ARG A 87 0.62 -3.82 -4.63
C ARG A 87 1.05 -4.78 -3.53
N GLN A 88 0.91 -6.09 -3.76
CA GLN A 88 1.18 -7.13 -2.76
C GLN A 88 2.36 -8.01 -3.16
N ASN A 89 3.17 -8.34 -2.17
CA ASN A 89 4.28 -9.28 -2.26
C ASN A 89 4.39 -10.05 -0.92
N ASN A 90 5.12 -11.17 -0.92
CA ASN A 90 5.39 -11.92 0.31
C ASN A 90 6.43 -11.24 1.24
N TRP A 91 7.21 -10.30 0.73
CA TRP A 91 8.10 -9.47 1.53
C TRP A 91 7.35 -8.21 1.99
N MET A 92 7.33 -7.94 3.30
CA MET A 92 6.65 -6.76 3.85
C MET A 92 7.14 -5.47 3.20
N THR A 93 8.46 -5.36 3.04
CA THR A 93 9.13 -4.21 2.45
C THR A 93 8.85 -3.99 0.96
N ARG A 94 8.21 -4.95 0.28
CA ARG A 94 7.78 -4.83 -1.13
C ARG A 94 6.27 -4.58 -1.28
N ASN A 95 5.52 -4.49 -0.18
CA ASN A 95 4.10 -4.15 -0.22
C ASN A 95 3.93 -2.64 -0.22
N LEU A 96 3.04 -2.14 -1.05
CA LEU A 96 2.81 -0.71 -1.24
C LEU A 96 1.31 -0.42 -1.33
N VAL A 97 0.85 0.53 -0.54
CA VAL A 97 -0.51 1.08 -0.58
C VAL A 97 -0.41 2.54 -0.99
N VAL A 98 -1.12 2.94 -2.05
CA VAL A 98 -1.09 4.32 -2.55
C VAL A 98 -2.50 4.86 -2.77
N ALA A 99 -2.70 6.10 -2.40
CA ALA A 99 -3.89 6.87 -2.74
C ALA A 99 -3.49 8.29 -3.14
N GLY A 100 -4.13 8.84 -4.17
CA GLY A 100 -3.80 10.17 -4.62
C GLY A 100 -4.71 10.68 -5.72
N ASN A 101 -4.44 11.89 -6.13
CA ASN A 101 -4.99 12.51 -7.32
C ASN A 101 -3.87 12.63 -8.36
N PHE A 102 -4.13 12.15 -9.55
CA PHE A 102 -3.15 12.09 -10.63
C PHE A 102 -3.75 12.73 -11.89
N ASN A 103 -2.97 13.55 -12.55
CA ASN A 103 -3.26 14.15 -13.85
C ASN A 103 -1.95 14.21 -14.66
N LEU A 104 -1.37 13.02 -14.89
CA LEU A 104 -0.13 12.91 -15.64
C LEU A 104 -0.41 13.08 -17.15
N THR A 105 0.44 13.82 -17.83
CA THR A 105 0.32 14.10 -19.27
C THR A 105 1.00 13.02 -20.10
N ASN A 106 1.95 12.29 -19.54
CA ASN A 106 2.79 11.31 -20.24
C ASN A 106 2.57 9.85 -19.81
N VAL A 107 1.35 9.49 -19.41
CA VAL A 107 1.02 8.11 -18.96
C VAL A 107 1.42 7.04 -19.99
N ASP A 108 1.22 7.31 -21.28
CA ASP A 108 1.55 6.39 -22.36
C ASP A 108 3.03 6.09 -22.44
N GLU A 109 3.87 7.12 -22.30
CA GLU A 109 5.32 7.00 -22.25
C GLU A 109 5.76 6.20 -21.02
N LEU A 110 5.27 6.58 -19.84
CA LEU A 110 5.58 5.89 -18.58
C LEU A 110 5.17 4.42 -18.60
N PHE A 111 4.03 4.12 -19.21
CA PHE A 111 3.58 2.74 -19.39
C PHE A 111 4.51 1.96 -20.33
N GLY A 112 4.95 2.60 -21.42
CA GLY A 112 5.97 2.04 -22.33
C GLY A 112 7.26 1.68 -21.60
N LEU A 113 7.77 2.57 -20.76
CA LEU A 113 8.97 2.31 -19.95
C LEU A 113 8.81 1.09 -19.02
N LEU A 114 7.61 0.86 -18.46
CA LEU A 114 7.34 -0.34 -17.67
C LEU A 114 7.42 -1.62 -18.51
N LEU A 115 6.92 -1.59 -19.75
CA LEU A 115 7.01 -2.73 -20.67
C LEU A 115 8.47 -2.99 -21.06
N ASP A 116 9.25 -1.96 -21.34
CA ASP A 116 10.67 -2.06 -21.75
C ASP A 116 11.53 -2.70 -20.66
N ILE A 117 11.20 -2.52 -19.40
CA ILE A 117 11.86 -3.18 -18.26
C ILE A 117 11.25 -4.54 -17.93
N GLY A 118 10.38 -5.08 -18.80
CA GLY A 118 9.83 -6.43 -18.68
C GLY A 118 8.63 -6.59 -17.75
N GLN A 119 8.03 -5.50 -17.29
CA GLN A 119 6.80 -5.56 -16.49
C GLN A 119 5.57 -5.79 -17.39
N HIS A 120 4.52 -6.33 -16.80
CA HIS A 120 3.24 -6.55 -17.47
C HIS A 120 2.08 -6.01 -16.61
N PRO A 121 1.93 -4.66 -16.51
CA PRO A 121 0.85 -4.07 -15.73
C PRO A 121 -0.52 -4.49 -16.27
N LYS A 122 -1.45 -4.80 -15.38
CA LYS A 122 -2.78 -5.32 -15.74
C LYS A 122 -3.72 -4.29 -16.36
N GLU A 123 -3.45 -3.00 -16.15
CA GLU A 123 -4.26 -1.90 -16.65
C GLU A 123 -3.38 -0.69 -16.99
N LYS A 124 -3.78 0.04 -18.03
CA LYS A 124 -3.12 1.28 -18.44
C LYS A 124 -3.89 2.48 -17.87
N THR A 125 -3.60 2.82 -16.62
CA THR A 125 -4.15 4.01 -15.93
C THR A 125 -3.03 4.74 -15.20
N ASP A 126 -3.21 6.04 -14.94
CA ASP A 126 -2.25 6.85 -14.17
C ASP A 126 -1.85 6.14 -12.88
N THR A 127 -2.83 5.73 -12.09
CA THR A 127 -2.59 5.14 -10.79
C THR A 127 -1.84 3.82 -10.86
N VAL A 128 -2.19 2.93 -11.80
CA VAL A 128 -1.48 1.66 -11.98
C VAL A 128 -0.07 1.92 -12.45
N THR A 129 0.13 2.82 -13.40
CA THR A 129 1.46 3.19 -13.91
C THR A 129 2.35 3.75 -12.80
N VAL A 130 1.82 4.64 -11.97
CA VAL A 130 2.54 5.23 -10.82
C VAL A 130 2.91 4.15 -9.79
N ILE A 131 1.96 3.31 -9.36
CA ILE A 131 2.23 2.32 -8.31
C ILE A 131 3.22 1.24 -8.78
N GLU A 132 3.14 0.83 -10.04
CA GLU A 132 4.09 -0.15 -10.57
C GLU A 132 5.48 0.45 -10.77
N LYS A 133 5.58 1.75 -11.14
CA LYS A 133 6.88 2.42 -11.21
C LYS A 133 7.54 2.59 -9.84
N ILE A 134 6.79 3.02 -8.81
CA ILE A 134 7.29 3.04 -7.43
C ILE A 134 7.66 1.62 -6.99
N GLY A 135 6.81 0.63 -7.30
CA GLY A 135 7.05 -0.77 -7.00
C GLY A 135 8.33 -1.33 -7.63
N HIS A 136 8.66 -0.90 -8.85
CA HIS A 136 9.92 -1.29 -9.50
C HIS A 136 11.16 -0.82 -8.70
N PHE A 137 11.22 0.45 -8.34
CA PHE A 137 12.34 0.98 -7.56
C PHE A 137 12.36 0.44 -6.13
N LEU A 138 11.19 0.15 -5.55
CA LEU A 138 11.06 -0.54 -4.28
C LEU A 138 11.66 -1.96 -4.36
N ASP A 139 11.41 -2.70 -5.43
CA ASP A 139 11.98 -4.03 -5.64
C ASP A 139 13.50 -3.97 -5.86
N GLN A 140 13.99 -2.98 -6.61
CA GLN A 140 15.43 -2.78 -6.81
C GLN A 140 16.15 -2.46 -5.49
N GLU A 141 15.60 -1.57 -4.67
CA GLU A 141 16.18 -1.24 -3.37
C GLU A 141 16.18 -2.46 -2.43
N ASN A 142 15.09 -3.22 -2.39
CA ASN A 142 15.04 -4.46 -1.64
C ASN A 142 16.11 -5.46 -2.09
N GLN A 143 16.30 -5.64 -3.41
CA GLN A 143 17.30 -6.55 -3.94
C GLN A 143 18.72 -6.08 -3.62
N TYR A 144 18.99 -4.79 -3.80
CA TYR A 144 20.29 -4.21 -3.45
C TYR A 144 20.65 -4.44 -1.98
N LEU A 145 19.72 -4.17 -1.06
CA LEU A 145 19.95 -4.38 0.37
C LEU A 145 20.06 -5.87 0.70
N PHE A 146 19.26 -6.73 0.05
CA PHE A 146 19.36 -8.17 0.21
C PHE A 146 20.78 -8.66 -0.14
N ASP A 147 21.25 -8.35 -1.32
CA ASP A 147 22.58 -8.77 -1.80
C ASP A 147 23.72 -8.23 -0.89
N LYS A 148 23.58 -6.98 -0.45
CA LYS A 148 24.53 -6.34 0.46
C LYS A 148 24.66 -7.08 1.80
N TYR A 149 23.56 -7.57 2.37
CA TYR A 149 23.59 -8.24 3.66
C TYR A 149 23.83 -9.75 3.54
N ASP A 150 23.36 -10.39 2.48
CA ASP A 150 23.68 -11.77 2.16
C ASP A 150 25.20 -11.97 1.97
N ASN A 151 25.86 -11.09 1.25
CA ASN A 151 27.33 -11.07 1.10
C ASN A 151 28.09 -10.88 2.43
N LYS A 152 27.42 -10.40 3.48
CA LYS A 152 27.97 -10.27 4.83
C LYS A 152 27.67 -11.49 5.72
N GLY A 153 26.96 -12.48 5.20
CA GLY A 153 26.66 -13.74 5.88
C GLY A 153 25.45 -13.68 6.83
N TYR A 154 24.58 -12.68 6.70
CA TYR A 154 23.33 -12.64 7.48
C TYR A 154 22.32 -13.69 6.96
N SER A 155 21.51 -14.26 7.83
CA SER A 155 20.41 -15.13 7.45
C SER A 155 19.27 -14.34 6.77
N ASN A 156 18.48 -14.98 5.90
CA ASN A 156 17.34 -14.35 5.24
C ASN A 156 16.34 -13.71 6.22
N LYS A 157 16.20 -14.28 7.42
CA LYS A 157 15.33 -13.74 8.46
C LYS A 157 15.87 -12.41 9.02
N GLU A 158 17.18 -12.32 9.26
CA GLU A 158 17.83 -11.09 9.70
C GLU A 158 17.82 -10.04 8.59
N ILE A 159 18.09 -10.44 7.35
CA ILE A 159 18.08 -9.56 6.17
C ILE A 159 16.71 -8.87 6.03
N SER A 160 15.62 -9.57 6.27
CA SER A 160 14.27 -8.98 6.20
C SER A 160 14.11 -7.77 7.14
N GLY A 161 14.62 -7.86 8.37
CA GLY A 161 14.62 -6.73 9.31
C GLY A 161 15.57 -5.63 8.88
N LEU A 162 16.80 -6.00 8.46
CA LEU A 162 17.80 -5.04 7.99
C LEU A 162 17.35 -4.24 6.75
N ILE A 163 16.58 -4.84 5.86
CA ILE A 163 15.98 -4.12 4.73
C ILE A 163 14.99 -3.08 5.23
N ALA A 164 14.10 -3.43 6.14
CA ALA A 164 13.13 -2.50 6.71
C ALA A 164 13.81 -1.30 7.39
N ASP A 165 14.88 -1.56 8.16
CA ASP A 165 15.62 -0.54 8.92
C ASP A 165 16.52 0.37 8.06
N ASN A 166 16.87 -0.05 6.84
CA ASN A 166 17.86 0.63 5.99
C ASN A 166 17.34 1.03 4.60
N MET A 167 16.05 0.89 4.36
CA MET A 167 15.43 1.28 3.08
C MET A 167 15.50 2.79 2.88
N ASP A 168 16.01 3.20 1.72
CA ASP A 168 16.02 4.62 1.33
C ASP A 168 14.77 4.98 0.53
N LEU A 169 13.68 5.23 1.26
CA LEU A 169 12.39 5.58 0.66
C LEU A 169 12.47 6.89 -0.15
N GLN A 170 13.29 7.85 0.28
CA GLN A 170 13.47 9.11 -0.46
C GLN A 170 14.07 8.83 -1.84
N ARG A 171 15.12 8.02 -1.92
CA ARG A 171 15.74 7.63 -3.20
C ARG A 171 14.77 6.90 -4.11
N ILE A 172 13.97 5.97 -3.57
CA ILE A 172 12.93 5.25 -4.32
C ILE A 172 11.95 6.25 -4.96
N LEU A 173 11.46 7.20 -4.19
CA LEU A 173 10.47 8.17 -4.67
C LEU A 173 11.06 9.15 -5.68
N VAL A 174 12.26 9.66 -5.46
CA VAL A 174 12.96 10.55 -6.42
C VAL A 174 13.15 9.84 -7.76
N ASN A 175 13.71 8.62 -7.77
CA ASN A 175 13.89 7.85 -9.00
C ASN A 175 12.56 7.49 -9.69
N SER A 176 11.51 7.27 -8.91
CA SER A 176 10.18 6.99 -9.47
C SER A 176 9.59 8.21 -10.16
N ALA A 177 9.78 9.39 -9.60
CA ALA A 177 9.17 10.63 -10.07
C ALA A 177 9.96 11.34 -11.19
N GLU A 178 11.22 10.96 -11.42
CA GLU A 178 12.14 11.65 -12.34
C GLU A 178 11.57 11.92 -13.74
N THR A 179 10.72 11.03 -14.24
CA THR A 179 10.13 11.14 -15.59
C THR A 179 8.63 11.47 -15.57
N TRP A 180 8.05 11.80 -14.42
CA TRP A 180 6.64 12.15 -14.36
C TRP A 180 6.44 13.59 -14.86
N ASP A 181 5.47 13.75 -15.74
CA ASP A 181 5.01 15.06 -16.24
C ASP A 181 3.53 15.24 -15.93
N GLY A 182 3.15 16.43 -15.46
CA GLY A 182 1.79 16.74 -15.01
C GLY A 182 1.63 16.80 -13.50
N GLY A 183 0.42 17.13 -13.03
CA GLY A 183 0.13 17.36 -11.64
C GLY A 183 -0.16 16.06 -10.87
N TYR A 184 0.34 15.95 -9.67
CA TYR A 184 -0.02 14.86 -8.76
C TYR A 184 0.09 15.24 -7.29
N ALA A 185 -0.74 14.62 -6.48
CA ALA A 185 -0.64 14.66 -5.02
C ALA A 185 -1.05 13.29 -4.49
N MET A 186 -0.18 12.62 -3.75
CA MET A 186 -0.40 11.28 -3.25
C MET A 186 0.14 11.07 -1.84
N ALA A 187 -0.40 10.06 -1.18
CA ALA A 187 0.16 9.47 0.02
C ALA A 187 0.31 7.96 -0.17
N GLY A 188 1.31 7.38 0.46
CA GLY A 188 1.56 5.95 0.41
C GLY A 188 2.05 5.38 1.73
N LEU A 189 1.85 4.07 1.88
CA LEU A 189 2.31 3.27 3.01
C LEU A 189 3.08 2.07 2.47
N VAL A 190 4.26 1.82 3.01
CA VAL A 190 5.03 0.59 2.75
C VAL A 190 4.70 -0.44 3.82
N GLY A 191 4.70 -1.72 3.47
CA GLY A 191 4.17 -2.77 4.33
C GLY A 191 4.86 -2.95 5.68
N HIS A 192 6.12 -2.51 5.83
CA HIS A 192 6.86 -2.55 7.09
C HIS A 192 6.58 -1.36 8.02
N GLY A 193 5.91 -0.31 7.51
CA GLY A 193 5.49 0.81 8.35
C GLY A 193 5.90 2.19 7.87
N ASP A 194 6.75 2.31 6.87
CA ASP A 194 7.11 3.60 6.29
C ASP A 194 5.92 4.25 5.57
N ALA A 195 5.85 5.56 5.66
CA ALA A 195 4.81 6.36 5.03
C ALA A 195 5.41 7.57 4.31
N PHE A 196 4.75 8.01 3.24
CA PHE A 196 5.18 9.18 2.50
C PHE A 196 4.00 10.01 2.00
N VAL A 197 4.27 11.27 1.76
CA VAL A 197 3.43 12.17 0.99
C VAL A 197 4.32 12.77 -0.12
N LEU A 198 3.80 12.78 -1.33
CA LEU A 198 4.52 13.26 -2.51
C LEU A 198 3.58 14.12 -3.35
N ARG A 199 4.10 15.23 -3.85
CA ARG A 199 3.41 16.11 -4.81
C ARG A 199 4.40 16.71 -5.81
N ASP A 200 3.89 17.23 -6.92
CA ASP A 200 4.57 18.08 -7.89
C ASP A 200 4.94 19.45 -7.29
#